data_bd5c71f5ac33fa9bc20a2a68d90b9469
#
_entry.id   bd5c71f5ac33fa9bc20a2a68d90b9469
#
_cell.length_a   1.000
_cell.length_b   1.000
_cell.length_c   1.000
_cell.angle_alpha   90.00
_cell.angle_beta   90.00
_cell.angle_gamma   90.00
#
_symmetry.space_group_name_H-M   'P 1'
#
loop_
_entity.id
_entity.type
_entity.pdbx_description
1 polymer ?
#
loop_
_entity_poly.entity_id
_entity_poly.type
_entity_poly.pdbx_seq_one_letter_code
_entity_poly.pdbx_strand_id
1 'polypeptide(L)'
;MNELEYKMMDVLKFLRDECGCVQIKAEFEAEGARMSELMRLKDITSRLGLPIVMKIGGVESVTDVYNCLQIGVASIVAPMVETPYALHKYAHMIEHMIAPDNAADIDFFFNMETITGYRNFAAMMAAEADLAHVDGVTIGRVDLAGSMALDRSAVDSEEFFAICRETFRMAREKGLRCGLGGAISERSVEFIGRLAAEGLIDKFETRKVVFAADAVEHGPRIFRAALDFELQWLKSKRRFYSGVRREDEARIAMLEQRLGASRE
;
A
#
# COMPACT_ATOMS: atom_id res chain seq x y z
N MET A 1 16.88 -9.02 -15.50
CA MET A 1 16.02 -9.73 -14.51
C MET A 1 16.69 -11.03 -14.06
N ASN A 2 16.55 -11.39 -12.80
CA ASN A 2 17.04 -12.66 -12.26
C ASN A 2 15.91 -13.71 -12.17
N GLU A 3 16.28 -14.96 -11.81
CA GLU A 3 15.30 -16.07 -11.73
C GLU A 3 14.12 -15.80 -10.77
N LEU A 4 14.36 -15.14 -9.63
CA LEU A 4 13.32 -14.81 -8.68
C LEU A 4 12.35 -13.74 -9.26
N GLU A 5 12.87 -12.82 -10.04
CA GLU A 5 12.06 -11.79 -10.72
C GLU A 5 11.18 -12.40 -11.82
N TYR A 6 11.68 -13.40 -12.55
CA TYR A 6 10.83 -14.16 -13.47
C TYR A 6 9.74 -14.94 -12.75
N LYS A 7 10.07 -15.61 -11.62
CA LYS A 7 9.04 -16.28 -10.80
C LYS A 7 7.99 -15.31 -10.27
N MET A 8 8.41 -14.11 -9.86
CA MET A 8 7.44 -13.06 -9.46
C MET A 8 6.53 -12.66 -10.62
N MET A 9 7.07 -12.54 -11.85
CA MET A 9 6.25 -12.24 -13.02
C MET A 9 5.21 -13.33 -13.30
N ASP A 10 5.57 -14.60 -13.17
CA ASP A 10 4.64 -15.73 -13.39
C ASP A 10 3.49 -15.67 -12.38
N VAL A 11 3.80 -15.42 -11.09
CA VAL A 11 2.78 -15.26 -10.03
C VAL A 11 1.91 -14.03 -10.30
N LEU A 12 2.50 -12.89 -10.66
CA LEU A 12 1.75 -11.66 -10.94
C LEU A 12 0.86 -11.80 -12.20
N LYS A 13 1.33 -12.52 -13.22
CA LYS A 13 0.52 -12.82 -14.39
C LYS A 13 -0.73 -13.62 -14.00
N PHE A 14 -0.58 -14.67 -13.20
CA PHE A 14 -1.71 -15.43 -12.67
C PHE A 14 -2.65 -14.56 -11.83
N LEU A 15 -2.10 -13.73 -10.92
CA LEU A 15 -2.88 -12.82 -10.09
C LEU A 15 -3.70 -11.81 -10.92
N ARG A 16 -3.10 -11.26 -11.99
CA ARG A 16 -3.74 -10.31 -12.88
C ARG A 16 -4.83 -10.98 -13.74
N ASP A 17 -4.47 -12.08 -14.42
CA ASP A 17 -5.30 -12.67 -15.46
C ASP A 17 -6.44 -13.52 -14.89
N GLU A 18 -6.27 -14.08 -13.67
CA GLU A 18 -7.20 -15.07 -13.12
C GLU A 18 -7.72 -14.73 -11.71
N CYS A 19 -7.19 -13.70 -11.07
CA CYS A 19 -7.51 -13.43 -9.65
C CYS A 19 -7.93 -11.99 -9.36
N GLY A 20 -8.14 -11.16 -10.36
CA GLY A 20 -8.62 -9.78 -10.17
C GLY A 20 -7.61 -8.85 -9.49
N CYS A 21 -6.29 -9.11 -9.61
CA CYS A 21 -5.26 -8.18 -9.17
C CYS A 21 -5.25 -6.94 -10.06
N VAL A 22 -5.37 -5.76 -9.46
CA VAL A 22 -5.43 -4.47 -10.17
C VAL A 22 -4.20 -3.60 -9.97
N GLN A 23 -3.52 -3.71 -8.82
CA GLN A 23 -2.32 -2.92 -8.51
C GLN A 23 -1.36 -3.71 -7.61
N ILE A 24 -0.10 -3.29 -7.61
CA ILE A 24 0.91 -3.78 -6.67
C ILE A 24 1.23 -2.68 -5.67
N LYS A 25 1.23 -3.01 -4.39
CA LYS A 25 1.43 -2.07 -3.29
C LYS A 25 2.88 -2.02 -2.85
N ALA A 26 3.37 -0.81 -2.61
CA ALA A 26 4.62 -0.55 -1.92
C ALA A 26 4.46 0.61 -0.93
N GLU A 27 5.34 0.69 0.05
CA GLU A 27 5.21 1.65 1.15
C GLU A 27 6.56 2.27 1.51
N PHE A 28 6.63 3.60 1.55
CA PHE A 28 7.74 4.30 2.16
C PHE A 28 7.64 4.28 3.69
N GLU A 29 6.42 4.33 4.21
CA GLU A 29 6.13 4.35 5.64
C GLU A 29 6.60 3.07 6.34
N ALA A 30 5.80 2.02 6.38
CA ALA A 30 6.06 0.83 7.20
C ALA A 30 7.16 -0.08 6.65
N GLU A 31 7.42 -0.07 5.34
CA GLU A 31 8.45 -0.90 4.72
C GLU A 31 9.80 -0.20 4.58
N GLY A 32 9.82 1.13 4.67
CA GLY A 32 11.02 1.91 4.41
C GLY A 32 11.60 1.62 3.02
N ALA A 33 10.73 1.46 2.00
CA ALA A 33 11.14 1.08 0.66
C ALA A 33 12.17 2.06 0.09
N ARG A 34 13.23 1.52 -0.52
CA ARG A 34 14.28 2.32 -1.14
C ARG A 34 14.01 2.46 -2.64
N MET A 35 14.44 3.58 -3.23
CA MET A 35 14.29 3.82 -4.67
C MET A 35 14.83 2.68 -5.53
N SER A 36 15.99 2.11 -5.18
CA SER A 36 16.56 0.94 -5.88
C SER A 36 15.67 -0.30 -5.83
N GLU A 37 14.91 -0.50 -4.76
CA GLU A 37 13.91 -1.57 -4.65
C GLU A 37 12.71 -1.28 -5.53
N LEU A 38 12.23 -0.04 -5.49
CA LEU A 38 11.07 0.40 -6.27
C LEU A 38 11.33 0.37 -7.78
N MET A 39 12.53 0.75 -8.22
CA MET A 39 12.93 0.61 -9.62
C MET A 39 12.87 -0.84 -10.10
N ARG A 40 13.33 -1.80 -9.27
CA ARG A 40 13.23 -3.23 -9.59
C ARG A 40 11.78 -3.73 -9.58
N LEU A 41 10.97 -3.27 -8.62
CA LEU A 41 9.54 -3.59 -8.59
C LEU A 41 8.84 -3.03 -9.84
N LYS A 42 9.16 -1.80 -10.23
CA LYS A 42 8.60 -1.16 -11.44
C LYS A 42 9.00 -1.91 -12.71
N ASP A 43 10.26 -2.39 -12.84
CA ASP A 43 10.66 -3.21 -13.99
C ASP A 43 9.82 -4.49 -14.12
N ILE A 44 9.51 -5.14 -12.98
CA ILE A 44 8.66 -6.35 -12.95
C ILE A 44 7.21 -6.01 -13.33
N THR A 45 6.62 -5.01 -12.66
CA THR A 45 5.19 -4.71 -12.80
C THR A 45 4.85 -4.07 -14.14
N SER A 46 5.72 -3.21 -14.68
CA SER A 46 5.50 -2.55 -15.98
C SER A 46 5.48 -3.53 -17.16
N ARG A 47 6.25 -4.63 -17.09
CA ARG A 47 6.21 -5.71 -18.10
C ARG A 47 4.86 -6.41 -18.17
N LEU A 48 4.07 -6.31 -17.12
CA LEU A 48 2.74 -6.91 -17.03
C LEU A 48 1.62 -5.87 -17.12
N GLY A 49 1.94 -4.59 -17.29
CA GLY A 49 0.96 -3.51 -17.27
C GLY A 49 0.28 -3.33 -15.88
N LEU A 50 0.88 -3.84 -14.81
CA LEU A 50 0.35 -3.67 -13.45
C LEU A 50 0.85 -2.34 -12.86
N PRO A 51 -0.05 -1.43 -12.49
CA PRO A 51 0.32 -0.17 -11.85
C PRO A 51 0.77 -0.38 -10.40
N ILE A 52 1.54 0.58 -9.89
CA ILE A 52 1.97 0.60 -8.48
C ILE A 52 1.14 1.61 -7.72
N VAL A 53 0.63 1.21 -6.54
CA VAL A 53 0.14 2.12 -5.51
C VAL A 53 1.20 2.28 -4.43
N MET A 54 1.45 3.54 -4.03
CA MET A 54 2.48 3.89 -3.05
C MET A 54 1.88 4.55 -1.82
N LYS A 55 2.10 3.95 -0.64
CA LYS A 55 1.81 4.60 0.64
C LYS A 55 3.00 5.44 1.06
N ILE A 56 2.81 6.75 1.18
CA ILE A 56 3.85 7.73 1.57
C ILE A 56 4.01 7.79 3.09
N GLY A 57 5.04 8.47 3.58
CA GLY A 57 5.37 8.50 5.02
C GLY A 57 4.52 9.45 5.86
N GLY A 58 3.66 10.25 5.26
CA GLY A 58 2.80 11.21 5.95
C GLY A 58 2.05 12.12 4.99
N VAL A 59 1.10 12.90 5.50
CA VAL A 59 0.21 13.75 4.68
C VAL A 59 0.95 14.82 3.86
N GLU A 60 2.13 15.23 4.27
CA GLU A 60 2.99 16.20 3.57
C GLU A 60 4.40 15.64 3.32
N SER A 61 4.50 14.34 3.02
CA SER A 61 5.80 13.72 2.73
C SER A 61 6.29 14.07 1.32
N VAL A 62 6.72 15.31 1.12
CA VAL A 62 7.10 15.90 -0.17
C VAL A 62 8.18 15.07 -0.89
N THR A 63 9.20 14.61 -0.17
CA THR A 63 10.25 13.76 -0.75
C THR A 63 9.67 12.46 -1.31
N ASP A 64 8.71 11.86 -0.61
CA ASP A 64 8.07 10.62 -1.07
C ASP A 64 7.23 10.88 -2.31
N VAL A 65 6.54 12.02 -2.39
CA VAL A 65 5.77 12.40 -3.58
C VAL A 65 6.69 12.55 -4.79
N TYR A 66 7.81 13.22 -4.67
CA TYR A 66 8.78 13.32 -5.76
C TYR A 66 9.33 11.94 -6.17
N ASN A 67 9.58 11.06 -5.21
CA ASN A 67 9.97 9.68 -5.49
C ASN A 67 8.84 8.92 -6.22
N CYS A 68 7.58 9.12 -5.84
CA CYS A 68 6.41 8.57 -6.53
C CYS A 68 6.35 9.02 -7.99
N LEU A 69 6.55 10.32 -8.26
CA LEU A 69 6.57 10.87 -9.61
C LEU A 69 7.72 10.28 -10.45
N GLN A 70 8.92 10.11 -9.87
CA GLN A 70 10.06 9.49 -10.54
C GLN A 70 9.80 8.02 -10.92
N ILE A 71 9.12 7.26 -10.08
CA ILE A 71 8.75 5.86 -10.34
C ILE A 71 7.58 5.79 -11.34
N GLY A 72 6.77 6.83 -11.45
CA GLY A 72 5.54 6.82 -12.23
C GLY A 72 4.52 5.87 -11.62
N VAL A 73 4.15 6.11 -10.35
CA VAL A 73 3.09 5.36 -9.67
C VAL A 73 1.72 5.82 -10.17
N ALA A 74 0.74 4.94 -10.12
CA ALA A 74 -0.63 5.25 -10.51
C ALA A 74 -1.53 5.65 -9.34
N SER A 75 -1.08 5.43 -8.11
CA SER A 75 -1.83 5.87 -6.93
C SER A 75 -0.88 6.24 -5.80
N ILE A 76 -1.23 7.30 -5.06
CA ILE A 76 -0.54 7.75 -3.84
C ILE A 76 -1.52 7.67 -2.68
N VAL A 77 -1.08 7.12 -1.55
CA VAL A 77 -1.90 6.95 -0.35
C VAL A 77 -1.25 7.66 0.83
N ALA A 78 -1.94 8.63 1.44
CA ALA A 78 -1.50 9.26 2.68
C ALA A 78 -1.93 8.41 3.89
N PRO A 79 -1.00 8.02 4.80
CA PRO A 79 -1.35 7.33 6.03
C PRO A 79 -1.96 8.27 7.07
N MET A 80 -2.66 7.70 8.06
CA MET A 80 -3.01 8.36 9.32
C MET A 80 -3.69 9.74 9.16
N VAL A 81 -4.62 9.87 8.21
CA VAL A 81 -5.42 11.10 8.07
C VAL A 81 -6.52 11.08 9.12
N GLU A 82 -6.32 11.86 10.20
CA GLU A 82 -7.12 11.76 11.41
C GLU A 82 -8.04 12.96 11.65
N THR A 83 -7.84 14.06 10.92
CA THR A 83 -8.56 15.32 11.14
C THR A 83 -8.85 16.04 9.82
N PRO A 84 -9.85 16.93 9.77
CA PRO A 84 -10.05 17.79 8.60
C PRO A 84 -8.79 18.59 8.21
N TYR A 85 -8.00 19.02 9.20
CA TYR A 85 -6.77 19.74 8.92
C TYR A 85 -5.69 18.86 8.28
N ALA A 86 -5.58 17.59 8.69
CA ALA A 86 -4.68 16.65 8.05
C ALA A 86 -5.11 16.36 6.59
N LEU A 87 -6.41 16.23 6.34
CA LEU A 87 -6.96 16.10 4.98
C LEU A 87 -6.67 17.36 4.14
N HIS A 88 -6.89 18.54 4.71
CA HIS A 88 -6.55 19.81 4.07
C HIS A 88 -5.06 19.89 3.68
N LYS A 89 -4.15 19.48 4.56
CA LYS A 89 -2.72 19.47 4.28
C LYS A 89 -2.35 18.53 3.13
N TYR A 90 -3.01 17.36 3.06
CA TYR A 90 -2.82 16.44 1.96
C TYR A 90 -3.36 17.00 0.63
N ALA A 91 -4.58 17.52 0.61
CA ALA A 91 -5.18 18.17 -0.55
C ALA A 91 -4.33 19.34 -1.06
N HIS A 92 -3.89 20.22 -0.15
CA HIS A 92 -3.02 21.34 -0.47
C HIS A 92 -1.67 20.89 -1.07
N MET A 93 -1.09 19.80 -0.54
CA MET A 93 0.14 19.24 -1.11
C MET A 93 -0.09 18.76 -2.55
N ILE A 94 -1.19 18.06 -2.82
CA ILE A 94 -1.53 17.60 -4.18
C ILE A 94 -1.65 18.81 -5.12
N GLU A 95 -2.43 19.79 -4.75
CA GLU A 95 -2.71 20.98 -5.58
C GLU A 95 -1.45 21.79 -5.90
N HIS A 96 -0.54 21.95 -4.93
CA HIS A 96 0.60 22.87 -5.06
C HIS A 96 1.91 22.21 -5.45
N MET A 97 2.06 20.89 -5.24
CA MET A 97 3.33 20.18 -5.46
C MET A 97 3.32 19.31 -6.72
N ILE A 98 2.15 18.99 -7.25
CA ILE A 98 2.02 18.11 -8.40
C ILE A 98 1.43 18.90 -9.57
N ALA A 99 2.09 18.85 -10.72
CA ALA A 99 1.57 19.50 -11.92
C ALA A 99 0.18 18.93 -12.28
N PRO A 100 -0.78 19.75 -12.72
CA PRO A 100 -2.16 19.30 -12.96
C PRO A 100 -2.29 18.13 -13.94
N ASP A 101 -1.44 18.07 -14.96
CA ASP A 101 -1.39 16.97 -15.92
C ASP A 101 -0.85 15.67 -15.31
N ASN A 102 0.13 15.74 -14.41
CA ASN A 102 0.57 14.59 -13.62
C ASN A 102 -0.49 14.14 -12.62
N ALA A 103 -1.15 15.08 -11.96
CA ALA A 103 -2.20 14.77 -10.99
C ALA A 103 -3.39 14.06 -11.66
N ALA A 104 -3.70 14.38 -12.92
CA ALA A 104 -4.77 13.74 -13.67
C ALA A 104 -4.53 12.23 -13.95
N ASP A 105 -3.28 11.77 -13.90
CA ASP A 105 -2.90 10.37 -14.12
C ASP A 105 -2.68 9.58 -12.81
N ILE A 106 -2.88 10.22 -11.66
CA ILE A 106 -2.61 9.62 -10.35
C ILE A 106 -3.87 9.64 -9.48
N ASP A 107 -4.22 8.51 -8.93
CA ASP A 107 -5.27 8.41 -7.92
C ASP A 107 -4.73 8.77 -6.53
N PHE A 108 -5.41 9.67 -5.84
CA PHE A 108 -5.05 10.09 -4.48
C PHE A 108 -6.00 9.50 -3.45
N PHE A 109 -5.47 8.64 -2.60
CA PHE A 109 -6.21 8.03 -1.50
C PHE A 109 -5.65 8.49 -0.16
N PHE A 110 -6.47 8.43 0.86
CA PHE A 110 -6.00 8.58 2.24
C PHE A 110 -6.47 7.41 3.10
N ASN A 111 -5.73 7.11 4.17
CA ASN A 111 -6.09 6.06 5.11
C ASN A 111 -6.81 6.63 6.34
N MET A 112 -8.03 6.14 6.58
CA MET A 112 -8.70 6.19 7.87
C MET A 112 -8.32 4.90 8.61
N GLU A 113 -7.38 5.00 9.54
CA GLU A 113 -6.79 3.82 10.18
C GLU A 113 -6.57 3.99 11.70
N THR A 114 -7.28 4.95 12.32
CA THR A 114 -7.29 5.13 13.77
C THR A 114 -8.68 5.47 14.28
N ILE A 115 -8.91 5.21 15.58
CA ILE A 115 -10.16 5.60 16.24
C ILE A 115 -10.38 7.12 16.22
N THR A 116 -9.29 7.91 16.24
CA THR A 116 -9.35 9.37 16.09
C THR A 116 -9.85 9.74 14.70
N GLY A 117 -9.28 9.12 13.65
CA GLY A 117 -9.73 9.30 12.27
C GLY A 117 -11.20 8.94 12.08
N TYR A 118 -11.63 7.81 12.66
CA TYR A 118 -13.05 7.41 12.61
C TYR A 118 -13.98 8.43 13.27
N ARG A 119 -13.65 8.89 14.49
CA ARG A 119 -14.45 9.90 15.21
C ARG A 119 -14.56 11.24 14.48
N ASN A 120 -13.54 11.60 13.72
CA ASN A 120 -13.49 12.83 12.94
C ASN A 120 -13.97 12.65 11.49
N PHE A 121 -14.33 11.43 11.08
CA PHE A 121 -14.57 11.12 9.68
C PHE A 121 -15.71 11.93 9.07
N ALA A 122 -16.81 12.11 9.79
CA ALA A 122 -17.93 12.95 9.35
C ALA A 122 -17.49 14.42 9.12
N ALA A 123 -16.62 14.95 9.97
CA ALA A 123 -16.07 16.31 9.80
C ALA A 123 -15.11 16.38 8.59
N MET A 124 -14.35 15.32 8.31
CA MET A 124 -13.54 15.24 7.07
C MET A 124 -14.45 15.19 5.83
N MET A 125 -15.54 14.45 5.87
CA MET A 125 -16.50 14.40 4.75
C MET A 125 -17.27 15.70 4.52
N ALA A 126 -17.27 16.61 5.47
CA ALA A 126 -17.82 17.97 5.30
C ALA A 126 -16.84 18.96 4.64
N ALA A 127 -15.57 18.62 4.49
CA ALA A 127 -14.52 19.45 3.90
C ALA A 127 -14.52 19.33 2.35
N GLU A 128 -15.56 19.78 1.68
CA GLU A 128 -15.81 19.54 0.25
C GLU A 128 -14.70 20.08 -0.67
N ALA A 129 -14.10 21.22 -0.32
CA ALA A 129 -12.99 21.78 -1.10
C ALA A 129 -11.75 20.87 -1.11
N ASP A 130 -11.46 20.24 0.01
CA ASP A 130 -10.31 19.32 0.13
C ASP A 130 -10.63 17.96 -0.52
N LEU A 131 -11.89 17.49 -0.42
CA LEU A 131 -12.33 16.25 -1.05
C LEU A 131 -12.24 16.29 -2.59
N ALA A 132 -12.28 17.48 -3.19
CA ALA A 132 -12.12 17.64 -4.64
C ALA A 132 -10.75 17.21 -5.16
N HIS A 133 -9.74 17.10 -4.28
CA HIS A 133 -8.37 16.70 -4.61
C HIS A 133 -8.06 15.24 -4.28
N VAL A 134 -9.02 14.49 -3.76
CA VAL A 134 -8.81 13.08 -3.40
C VAL A 134 -9.84 12.17 -4.07
N ASP A 135 -9.41 10.98 -4.45
CA ASP A 135 -10.22 10.01 -5.19
C ASP A 135 -10.86 8.95 -4.29
N GLY A 136 -10.33 8.76 -3.09
CA GLY A 136 -10.86 7.71 -2.24
C GLY A 136 -10.25 7.62 -0.86
N VAL A 137 -10.82 6.71 -0.08
CA VAL A 137 -10.39 6.37 1.28
C VAL A 137 -10.11 4.87 1.38
N THR A 138 -9.07 4.51 2.13
CA THR A 138 -8.80 3.12 2.50
C THR A 138 -8.87 2.98 4.03
N ILE A 139 -9.54 1.94 4.51
CA ILE A 139 -9.54 1.62 5.94
C ILE A 139 -8.40 0.63 6.23
N GLY A 140 -7.46 1.04 7.09
CA GLY A 140 -6.38 0.21 7.62
C GLY A 140 -6.76 -0.44 8.94
N ARG A 141 -7.36 -1.64 8.91
CA ARG A 141 -7.99 -2.27 10.10
C ARG A 141 -7.01 -2.65 11.21
N VAL A 142 -5.74 -2.94 10.88
CA VAL A 142 -4.73 -3.32 11.90
C VAL A 142 -4.36 -2.13 12.78
N ASP A 143 -4.08 -0.98 12.17
CA ASP A 143 -3.75 0.23 12.89
C ASP A 143 -4.97 0.79 13.62
N LEU A 144 -6.17 0.65 13.03
CA LEU A 144 -7.42 0.97 13.69
C LEU A 144 -7.59 0.14 14.98
N ALA A 145 -7.38 -1.18 14.92
CA ALA A 145 -7.44 -2.06 16.09
C ALA A 145 -6.41 -1.65 17.15
N GLY A 146 -5.16 -1.41 16.73
CA GLY A 146 -4.10 -0.93 17.61
C GLY A 146 -4.45 0.38 18.32
N SER A 147 -5.05 1.34 17.60
CA SER A 147 -5.50 2.62 18.17
C SER A 147 -6.66 2.50 19.18
N MET A 148 -7.39 1.40 19.10
CA MET A 148 -8.46 1.02 20.06
C MET A 148 -7.96 0.15 21.19
N ALA A 149 -6.65 -0.12 21.26
CA ALA A 149 -6.03 -1.08 22.20
C ALA A 149 -6.61 -2.52 22.06
N LEU A 150 -7.02 -2.90 20.86
CA LEU A 150 -7.53 -4.22 20.54
C LEU A 150 -6.46 -5.06 19.85
N ASP A 151 -6.58 -6.39 20.00
CA ASP A 151 -5.72 -7.35 19.31
C ASP A 151 -6.03 -7.41 17.81
N ARG A 152 -5.02 -7.75 17.03
CA ARG A 152 -5.14 -7.92 15.57
C ARG A 152 -6.23 -8.92 15.14
N SER A 153 -6.61 -9.85 15.98
CA SER A 153 -7.70 -10.80 15.70
C SER A 153 -9.09 -10.17 15.64
N ALA A 154 -9.24 -8.94 16.17
CA ALA A 154 -10.52 -8.22 16.16
C ALA A 154 -10.91 -7.66 14.79
N VAL A 155 -9.97 -7.61 13.81
CA VAL A 155 -10.18 -6.91 12.53
C VAL A 155 -11.35 -7.44 11.67
N ASP A 156 -11.76 -8.69 11.85
CA ASP A 156 -12.89 -9.30 11.14
C ASP A 156 -14.15 -9.40 12.03
N SER A 157 -14.23 -8.69 13.17
CA SER A 157 -15.38 -8.68 14.08
C SER A 157 -16.55 -7.84 13.54
N GLU A 158 -17.75 -8.05 14.09
CA GLU A 158 -18.94 -7.26 13.76
C GLU A 158 -18.78 -5.78 14.13
N GLU A 159 -18.05 -5.46 15.17
CA GLU A 159 -17.73 -4.08 15.54
C GLU A 159 -16.95 -3.38 14.42
N PHE A 160 -15.88 -4.04 13.91
CA PHE A 160 -15.11 -3.52 12.77
C PHE A 160 -15.94 -3.45 11.48
N PHE A 161 -16.83 -4.43 11.28
CA PHE A 161 -17.73 -4.39 10.14
C PHE A 161 -18.64 -3.17 10.19
N ALA A 162 -19.21 -2.86 11.35
CA ALA A 162 -20.06 -1.69 11.53
C ALA A 162 -19.28 -0.38 11.25
N ILE A 163 -18.07 -0.24 11.78
CA ILE A 163 -17.21 0.92 11.53
C ILE A 163 -16.89 1.06 10.03
N CYS A 164 -16.46 -0.02 9.38
CA CYS A 164 -16.15 0.01 7.95
C CYS A 164 -17.37 0.37 7.11
N ARG A 165 -18.52 -0.22 7.41
CA ARG A 165 -19.76 0.01 6.71
C ARG A 165 -20.23 1.47 6.82
N GLU A 166 -20.18 2.05 8.01
CA GLU A 166 -20.56 3.44 8.26
C GLU A 166 -19.59 4.40 7.53
N THR A 167 -18.29 4.19 7.69
CA THR A 167 -17.24 5.00 7.03
C THR A 167 -17.41 4.98 5.51
N PHE A 168 -17.58 3.80 4.93
CA PHE A 168 -17.72 3.67 3.48
C PHE A 168 -19.02 4.25 2.94
N ARG A 169 -20.12 4.19 3.69
CA ARG A 169 -21.36 4.88 3.31
C ARG A 169 -21.16 6.39 3.22
N MET A 170 -20.56 7.00 4.24
CA MET A 170 -20.27 8.44 4.22
C MET A 170 -19.32 8.81 3.06
N ALA A 171 -18.31 7.98 2.78
CA ALA A 171 -17.38 8.19 1.67
C ALA A 171 -18.09 8.09 0.30
N ARG A 172 -18.96 7.09 0.12
CA ARG A 172 -19.78 6.91 -1.10
C ARG A 172 -20.72 8.09 -1.37
N GLU A 173 -21.33 8.67 -0.33
CA GLU A 173 -22.17 9.86 -0.46
C GLU A 173 -21.39 11.06 -1.02
N LYS A 174 -20.07 11.08 -0.85
CA LYS A 174 -19.16 12.09 -1.40
C LYS A 174 -18.52 11.66 -2.74
N GLY A 175 -18.92 10.53 -3.30
CA GLY A 175 -18.39 10.01 -4.57
C GLY A 175 -16.98 9.38 -4.46
N LEU A 176 -16.46 9.16 -3.25
CA LEU A 176 -15.15 8.58 -3.04
C LEU A 176 -15.13 7.06 -3.30
N ARG A 177 -14.05 6.58 -3.87
CA ARG A 177 -13.75 5.15 -3.96
C ARG A 177 -13.30 4.62 -2.59
N CYS A 178 -13.62 3.36 -2.31
CA CYS A 178 -13.40 2.75 -1.01
C CYS A 178 -12.50 1.53 -1.11
N GLY A 179 -11.46 1.48 -0.28
CA GLY A 179 -10.52 0.39 -0.17
C GLY A 179 -10.48 -0.22 1.24
N LEU A 180 -10.28 -1.51 1.33
CA LEU A 180 -10.15 -2.23 2.60
C LEU A 180 -8.77 -2.86 2.74
N GLY A 181 -8.04 -2.51 3.78
CA GLY A 181 -6.73 -3.07 4.14
C GLY A 181 -6.66 -3.61 5.56
N GLY A 182 -5.46 -4.04 5.94
CA GLY A 182 -5.15 -4.52 7.29
C GLY A 182 -5.55 -5.97 7.55
N ALA A 183 -4.53 -6.85 7.60
CA ALA A 183 -4.64 -8.28 7.88
C ALA A 183 -5.59 -9.07 6.97
N ILE A 184 -5.76 -8.61 5.73
CA ILE A 184 -6.57 -9.30 4.71
C ILE A 184 -6.03 -10.71 4.48
N SER A 185 -6.91 -11.71 4.62
CA SER A 185 -6.62 -13.13 4.50
C SER A 185 -7.88 -13.92 4.12
N GLU A 186 -7.76 -15.23 4.03
CA GLU A 186 -8.91 -16.13 3.82
C GLU A 186 -10.04 -15.92 4.85
N ARG A 187 -9.71 -15.50 6.07
CA ARG A 187 -10.70 -15.21 7.13
C ARG A 187 -11.54 -13.98 6.81
N SER A 188 -11.02 -13.09 6.01
CA SER A 188 -11.71 -11.83 5.66
C SER A 188 -12.69 -11.98 4.50
N VAL A 189 -12.82 -13.18 3.88
CA VAL A 189 -13.67 -13.40 2.69
C VAL A 189 -15.13 -13.03 2.94
N GLU A 190 -15.70 -13.47 4.07
CA GLU A 190 -17.08 -13.12 4.41
C GLU A 190 -17.25 -11.62 4.66
N PHE A 191 -16.31 -11.03 5.41
CA PHE A 191 -16.30 -9.59 5.70
C PHE A 191 -16.25 -8.76 4.40
N ILE A 192 -15.34 -9.09 3.49
CA ILE A 192 -15.20 -8.41 2.19
C ILE A 192 -16.45 -8.62 1.35
N GLY A 193 -16.94 -9.86 1.26
CA GLY A 193 -18.12 -10.22 0.47
C GLY A 193 -19.38 -9.45 0.91
N ARG A 194 -19.57 -9.26 2.22
CA ARG A 194 -20.68 -8.47 2.77
C ARG A 194 -20.59 -6.99 2.35
N LEU A 195 -19.41 -6.39 2.44
CA LEU A 195 -19.20 -5.00 2.00
C LEU A 195 -19.35 -4.85 0.49
N ALA A 196 -18.86 -5.80 -0.30
CA ALA A 196 -19.01 -5.82 -1.75
C ALA A 196 -20.48 -5.96 -2.19
N ALA A 197 -21.24 -6.84 -1.52
CA ALA A 197 -22.67 -7.03 -1.78
C ALA A 197 -23.51 -5.75 -1.52
N GLU A 198 -23.06 -4.89 -0.59
CA GLU A 198 -23.66 -3.58 -0.36
C GLU A 198 -23.14 -2.48 -1.33
N GLY A 199 -22.21 -2.81 -2.24
CA GLY A 199 -21.59 -1.83 -3.16
C GLY A 199 -20.68 -0.82 -2.45
N LEU A 200 -20.17 -1.17 -1.28
CA LEU A 200 -19.44 -0.24 -0.41
C LEU A 200 -17.94 -0.20 -0.66
N ILE A 201 -17.35 -1.22 -1.28
CA ILE A 201 -15.91 -1.26 -1.57
C ILE A 201 -15.64 -1.43 -3.07
N ASP A 202 -14.54 -0.87 -3.54
CA ASP A 202 -14.02 -1.04 -4.91
C ASP A 202 -12.83 -2.00 -4.93
N LYS A 203 -12.07 -2.02 -3.85
CA LYS A 203 -10.84 -2.80 -3.76
C LYS A 203 -10.54 -3.26 -2.33
N PHE A 204 -9.75 -4.32 -2.23
CA PHE A 204 -9.14 -4.72 -0.96
C PHE A 204 -7.66 -5.05 -1.19
N GLU A 205 -6.85 -4.95 -0.13
CA GLU A 205 -5.41 -5.07 -0.28
C GLU A 205 -4.76 -5.96 0.78
N THR A 206 -3.94 -6.88 0.31
CA THR A 206 -2.96 -7.57 1.14
C THR A 206 -1.73 -6.66 1.35
N ARG A 207 -0.65 -7.19 1.91
CA ARG A 207 0.60 -6.41 2.09
C ARG A 207 1.16 -5.88 0.77
N LYS A 208 1.05 -6.67 -0.32
CA LYS A 208 1.69 -6.35 -1.62
C LYS A 208 0.74 -6.29 -2.80
N VAL A 209 -0.43 -6.86 -2.70
CA VAL A 209 -1.34 -7.01 -3.84
C VAL A 209 -2.67 -6.34 -3.54
N VAL A 210 -3.13 -5.52 -4.49
CA VAL A 210 -4.45 -4.90 -4.46
C VAL A 210 -5.36 -5.64 -5.43
N PHE A 211 -6.52 -6.01 -4.97
CA PHE A 211 -7.55 -6.73 -5.70
C PHE A 211 -8.79 -5.87 -5.91
N ALA A 212 -9.47 -6.03 -7.03
CA ALA A 212 -10.83 -5.53 -7.21
C ALA A 212 -11.77 -6.23 -6.19
N ALA A 213 -12.87 -5.57 -5.82
CA ALA A 213 -13.77 -6.07 -4.79
C ALA A 213 -14.37 -7.45 -5.11
N ASP A 214 -14.69 -7.70 -6.38
CA ASP A 214 -15.23 -8.97 -6.89
C ASP A 214 -14.20 -10.12 -6.90
N ALA A 215 -12.92 -9.82 -6.81
CA ALA A 215 -11.88 -10.82 -6.70
C ALA A 215 -12.04 -11.77 -5.50
N VAL A 216 -12.79 -11.37 -4.47
CA VAL A 216 -13.13 -12.22 -3.33
C VAL A 216 -13.84 -13.52 -3.74
N GLU A 217 -14.56 -13.53 -4.86
CA GLU A 217 -15.26 -14.69 -5.41
C GLU A 217 -14.32 -15.80 -5.89
N HIS A 218 -13.05 -15.47 -6.16
CA HIS A 218 -12.04 -16.47 -6.52
C HIS A 218 -11.56 -17.32 -5.33
N GLY A 219 -12.00 -16.98 -4.11
CA GLY A 219 -11.76 -17.75 -2.90
C GLY A 219 -10.30 -17.75 -2.42
N PRO A 220 -9.89 -18.75 -1.60
CA PRO A 220 -8.60 -18.73 -0.90
C PRO A 220 -7.36 -18.68 -1.78
N ARG A 221 -7.46 -19.10 -3.04
CA ARG A 221 -6.30 -19.16 -3.96
C ARG A 221 -5.61 -17.83 -4.18
N ILE A 222 -6.37 -16.71 -4.14
CA ILE A 222 -5.82 -15.37 -4.35
C ILE A 222 -4.87 -14.97 -3.21
N PHE A 223 -5.22 -15.28 -1.97
CA PHE A 223 -4.40 -14.96 -0.80
C PHE A 223 -3.10 -15.75 -0.79
N ARG A 224 -3.17 -17.04 -1.19
CA ARG A 224 -2.00 -17.90 -1.32
C ARG A 224 -1.02 -17.36 -2.37
N ALA A 225 -1.53 -16.96 -3.53
CA ALA A 225 -0.72 -16.38 -4.60
C ALA A 225 -0.13 -15.02 -4.20
N ALA A 226 -0.89 -14.17 -3.49
CA ALA A 226 -0.39 -12.91 -2.96
C ALA A 226 0.75 -13.12 -1.94
N LEU A 227 0.64 -14.11 -1.06
CA LEU A 227 1.70 -14.49 -0.12
C LEU A 227 2.94 -15.03 -0.84
N ASP A 228 2.77 -15.82 -1.92
CA ASP A 228 3.90 -16.31 -2.71
C ASP A 228 4.63 -15.16 -3.39
N PHE A 229 3.92 -14.20 -3.98
CA PHE A 229 4.53 -13.00 -4.54
C PHE A 229 5.35 -12.23 -3.48
N GLU A 230 4.78 -11.95 -2.32
CA GLU A 230 5.47 -11.27 -1.22
C GLU A 230 6.72 -12.04 -0.77
N LEU A 231 6.62 -13.35 -0.64
CA LEU A 231 7.76 -14.21 -0.28
C LEU A 231 8.89 -14.14 -1.32
N GLN A 232 8.56 -14.22 -2.62
CA GLN A 232 9.55 -14.09 -3.68
C GLN A 232 10.20 -12.70 -3.68
N TRP A 233 9.42 -11.65 -3.44
CA TRP A 233 9.92 -10.29 -3.29
C TRP A 233 10.93 -10.18 -2.15
N LEU A 234 10.63 -10.67 -0.97
CA LEU A 234 11.52 -10.65 0.19
C LEU A 234 12.79 -11.49 -0.06
N LYS A 235 12.68 -12.65 -0.71
CA LYS A 235 13.85 -13.47 -1.12
C LYS A 235 14.74 -12.70 -2.11
N SER A 236 14.15 -11.99 -3.06
CA SER A 236 14.87 -11.18 -4.04
C SER A 236 15.61 -10.02 -3.38
N LYS A 237 14.97 -9.30 -2.45
CA LYS A 237 15.60 -8.27 -1.62
C LYS A 237 16.78 -8.82 -0.83
N ARG A 238 16.57 -9.92 -0.10
CA ARG A 238 17.64 -10.57 0.67
C ARG A 238 18.83 -10.95 -0.20
N ARG A 239 18.60 -11.53 -1.40
CA ARG A 239 19.66 -11.90 -2.34
C ARG A 239 20.48 -10.69 -2.77
N PHE A 240 19.82 -9.58 -3.08
CA PHE A 240 20.50 -8.34 -3.48
C PHE A 240 21.38 -7.79 -2.36
N TYR A 241 20.84 -7.60 -1.17
CA TYR A 241 21.60 -7.07 -0.04
C TYR A 241 22.68 -8.01 0.48
N SER A 242 22.49 -9.33 0.38
CA SER A 242 23.55 -10.30 0.70
C SER A 242 24.73 -10.24 -0.29
N GLY A 243 24.48 -9.84 -1.54
CA GLY A 243 25.54 -9.57 -2.53
C GLY A 243 26.39 -8.38 -2.12
N VAL A 244 25.75 -7.24 -1.87
CA VAL A 244 26.40 -5.99 -1.41
C VAL A 244 27.23 -6.25 -0.15
N ARG A 245 26.63 -6.87 0.85
CA ARG A 245 27.30 -7.20 2.11
C ARG A 245 28.56 -8.05 1.92
N ARG A 246 28.56 -9.04 1.03
CA ARG A 246 29.74 -9.90 0.77
C ARG A 246 30.91 -9.13 0.16
N GLU A 247 30.63 -8.12 -0.68
CA GLU A 247 31.66 -7.24 -1.23
C GLU A 247 32.35 -6.45 -0.11
N ASP A 248 31.56 -5.87 0.80
CA ASP A 248 32.07 -5.13 1.95
C ASP A 248 32.89 -6.04 2.89
N GLU A 249 32.39 -7.24 3.22
CA GLU A 249 33.08 -8.21 4.08
C GLU A 249 34.43 -8.62 3.47
N ALA A 250 34.49 -8.88 2.17
CA ALA A 250 35.76 -9.19 1.49
C ALA A 250 36.74 -8.01 1.53
N ARG A 251 36.23 -6.78 1.36
CA ARG A 251 37.05 -5.57 1.43
C ARG A 251 37.56 -5.29 2.84
N ILE A 252 36.70 -5.44 3.85
CA ILE A 252 37.08 -5.31 5.27
C ILE A 252 38.18 -6.27 5.62
N ALA A 253 38.02 -7.57 5.34
CA ALA A 253 39.05 -8.59 5.63
C ALA A 253 40.40 -8.26 5.01
N MET A 254 40.43 -7.79 3.75
CA MET A 254 41.64 -7.37 3.10
C MET A 254 42.29 -6.16 3.78
N LEU A 255 41.50 -5.17 4.21
CA LEU A 255 42.05 -3.99 4.89
C LEU A 255 42.58 -4.32 6.29
N GLU A 256 41.87 -5.14 7.05
CA GLU A 256 42.33 -5.64 8.35
C GLU A 256 43.67 -6.39 8.25
N GLN A 257 43.80 -7.25 7.23
CA GLN A 257 45.09 -7.95 6.95
C GLN A 257 46.21 -6.95 6.67
N ARG A 258 46.00 -5.93 5.86
CA ARG A 258 47.00 -4.90 5.55
C ARG A 258 47.37 -4.08 6.78
N LEU A 259 46.41 -3.73 7.63
CA LEU A 259 46.64 -2.99 8.87
C LEU A 259 47.40 -3.86 9.89
N GLY A 260 47.13 -5.17 9.96
CA GLY A 260 47.84 -6.11 10.79
C GLY A 260 49.28 -6.26 10.34
N ALA A 261 49.55 -6.44 9.04
CA ALA A 261 50.86 -6.54 8.46
C ALA A 261 51.74 -5.26 8.55
N SER A 262 51.12 -4.11 8.77
CA SER A 262 51.82 -2.81 8.95
C SER A 262 52.21 -2.54 10.40
N ARG A 263 51.90 -3.44 11.34
CA ARG A 263 52.22 -3.33 12.77
C ARG A 263 53.35 -4.29 13.21
N GLU A 264 53.82 -5.14 12.31
CA GLU A 264 55.03 -5.96 12.43
C GLU A 264 56.23 -5.29 11.70
#